data_8d2babe786d233f87663bd35495e9634
#
_entry.id   8d2babe786d233f87663bd35495e9634
#
_cell.length_a   1.000
_cell.length_b   1.000
_cell.length_c   1.000
_cell.angle_alpha   90.00
_cell.angle_beta   90.00
_cell.angle_gamma   90.00
#
_symmetry.space_group_name_H-M   'P 1'
#
loop_
_entity.id
_entity.type
_entity.pdbx_description
1 polymer ?
#
loop_
_entity_poly.entity_id
_entity_poly.type
_entity_poly.pdbx_seq_one_letter_code
_entity_poly.pdbx_strand_id
1 'polypeptide(L)'
;ALFPDLPPAKRLEVMEACMEYENQYLEDHPGILYPQVAEVLQQLSWKYKLFIVSNCQKGYIEVLMRSCNLEEYITDIECYGNTGLSKADNISMVIQRNHLDQSFYVGDTAMDAEAAADAGIPFVHAAYGFGQVNGAEAVIREFGELLQLSRKLLGED
;
A
#
# COMPACT_ATOMS: atom_id res chain seq x y z
N ALA A 1 -21.09 -12.13 -5.79
CA ALA A 1 -21.33 -11.48 -4.48
C ALA A 1 -21.11 -12.50 -3.38
N LEU A 2 -20.43 -12.11 -2.29
CA LEU A 2 -20.32 -12.92 -1.08
C LEU A 2 -21.72 -13.06 -0.45
N PHE A 3 -22.05 -14.25 0.05
CA PHE A 3 -23.33 -14.56 0.70
C PHE A 3 -24.57 -14.22 -0.14
N PRO A 4 -24.74 -14.78 -1.36
CA PRO A 4 -25.81 -14.41 -2.29
C PRO A 4 -27.22 -14.64 -1.73
N ASP A 5 -27.39 -15.59 -0.81
CA ASP A 5 -28.68 -15.98 -0.22
C ASP A 5 -29.12 -15.07 0.96
N LEU A 6 -28.27 -14.15 1.41
CA LEU A 6 -28.61 -13.22 2.47
C LEU A 6 -29.24 -11.92 1.91
N PRO A 7 -30.22 -11.32 2.62
CA PRO A 7 -30.70 -9.98 2.32
C PRO A 7 -29.56 -8.96 2.32
N PRO A 8 -29.63 -7.86 1.50
CA PRO A 8 -28.53 -6.88 1.39
C PRO A 8 -28.03 -6.32 2.71
N ALA A 9 -28.94 -5.93 3.60
CA ALA A 9 -28.59 -5.40 4.93
C ALA A 9 -27.82 -6.44 5.79
N LYS A 10 -28.24 -7.72 5.73
CA LYS A 10 -27.57 -8.79 6.48
C LYS A 10 -26.22 -9.15 5.89
N ARG A 11 -26.05 -9.02 4.56
CA ARG A 11 -24.76 -9.17 3.91
C ARG A 11 -23.73 -8.14 4.42
N LEU A 12 -24.17 -6.87 4.51
CA LEU A 12 -23.32 -5.80 5.00
C LEU A 12 -22.86 -6.07 6.43
N GLU A 13 -23.82 -6.38 7.32
CA GLU A 13 -23.53 -6.72 8.73
C GLU A 13 -22.52 -7.90 8.85
N VAL A 14 -22.70 -8.94 8.08
CA VAL A 14 -21.77 -10.08 8.09
C VAL A 14 -20.40 -9.70 7.54
N MET A 15 -20.34 -8.90 6.48
CA MET A 15 -19.08 -8.43 5.91
C MET A 15 -18.32 -7.56 6.91
N GLU A 16 -18.99 -6.63 7.58
CA GLU A 16 -18.39 -5.76 8.61
C GLU A 16 -17.84 -6.61 9.78
N ALA A 17 -18.62 -7.56 10.26
CA ALA A 17 -18.17 -8.48 11.32
C ALA A 17 -16.96 -9.33 10.88
N CYS A 18 -16.90 -9.78 9.62
CA CYS A 18 -15.75 -10.51 9.09
C CYS A 18 -14.50 -9.62 9.04
N MET A 19 -14.62 -8.38 8.57
CA MET A 19 -13.51 -7.42 8.51
C MET A 19 -12.97 -7.09 9.90
N GLU A 20 -13.87 -6.88 10.87
CA GLU A 20 -13.49 -6.63 12.26
C GLU A 20 -12.75 -7.83 12.87
N TYR A 21 -13.30 -9.04 12.67
CA TYR A 21 -12.67 -10.28 13.13
C TYR A 21 -11.28 -10.49 12.49
N GLU A 22 -11.16 -10.24 11.18
CA GLU A 22 -9.88 -10.34 10.46
C GLU A 22 -8.84 -9.38 11.05
N ASN A 23 -9.21 -8.11 11.26
CA ASN A 23 -8.31 -7.14 11.87
C ASN A 23 -7.86 -7.58 13.27
N GLN A 24 -8.78 -8.05 14.13
CA GLN A 24 -8.45 -8.57 15.46
C GLN A 24 -7.53 -9.80 15.39
N TYR A 25 -7.82 -10.73 14.47
CA TYR A 25 -7.01 -11.93 14.30
C TYR A 25 -5.56 -11.61 13.88
N LEU A 26 -5.38 -10.64 12.97
CA LEU A 26 -4.08 -10.24 12.47
C LEU A 26 -3.23 -9.46 13.49
N GLU A 27 -3.83 -8.89 14.54
CA GLU A 27 -3.07 -8.30 15.65
C GLU A 27 -2.22 -9.36 16.39
N ASP A 28 -2.80 -10.53 16.60
CA ASP A 28 -2.12 -11.65 17.29
C ASP A 28 -1.38 -12.59 16.33
N HIS A 29 -1.72 -12.54 15.04
CA HIS A 29 -1.20 -13.42 13.99
C HIS A 29 -0.74 -12.62 12.78
N PRO A 30 0.32 -11.80 12.93
CA PRO A 30 0.79 -10.94 11.85
C PRO A 30 1.27 -11.75 10.64
N GLY A 31 1.13 -11.16 9.46
CA GLY A 31 1.74 -11.68 8.24
C GLY A 31 3.26 -11.68 8.34
N ILE A 32 3.90 -12.48 7.50
CA ILE A 32 5.35 -12.51 7.38
C ILE A 32 5.76 -11.47 6.34
N LEU A 33 6.56 -10.49 6.72
CA LEU A 33 7.12 -9.52 5.80
C LEU A 33 8.07 -10.20 4.80
N TYR A 34 8.11 -9.69 3.58
CA TYR A 34 9.19 -10.06 2.66
C TYR A 34 10.55 -9.71 3.26
N PRO A 35 11.64 -10.40 2.83
CA PRO A 35 12.98 -10.12 3.34
C PRO A 35 13.35 -8.64 3.25
N GLN A 36 14.02 -8.13 4.27
CA GLN A 36 14.56 -6.78 4.36
C GLN A 36 13.52 -5.63 4.40
N VAL A 37 12.22 -5.89 4.43
CA VAL A 37 11.21 -4.81 4.38
C VAL A 37 11.38 -3.83 5.53
N ALA A 38 11.48 -4.29 6.77
CA ALA A 38 11.59 -3.40 7.94
C ALA A 38 12.87 -2.57 7.89
N GLU A 39 14.02 -3.17 7.58
CA GLU A 39 15.31 -2.51 7.51
C GLU A 39 15.37 -1.47 6.38
N VAL A 40 14.77 -1.79 5.22
CA VAL A 40 14.72 -0.87 4.08
C VAL A 40 13.79 0.30 4.36
N LEU A 41 12.60 0.07 4.93
CA LEU A 41 11.67 1.12 5.33
C LEU A 41 12.33 2.06 6.35
N GLN A 42 13.02 1.52 7.35
CA GLN A 42 13.78 2.31 8.31
C GLN A 42 14.81 3.22 7.61
N GLN A 43 15.64 2.67 6.72
CA GLN A 43 16.66 3.45 6.02
C GLN A 43 16.05 4.51 5.09
N LEU A 44 14.97 4.19 4.40
CA LEU A 44 14.26 5.13 3.53
C LEU A 44 13.61 6.26 4.35
N SER A 45 13.03 5.97 5.52
CA SER A 45 12.35 6.96 6.36
C SER A 45 13.28 8.07 6.89
N TRP A 46 14.60 7.83 6.92
CA TRP A 46 15.57 8.88 7.28
C TRP A 46 15.69 10.01 6.24
N LYS A 47 15.27 9.73 5.00
CA LYS A 47 15.42 10.65 3.88
C LYS A 47 14.10 11.04 3.21
N TYR A 48 13.17 10.11 3.17
CA TYR A 48 11.93 10.22 2.41
C TYR A 48 10.73 10.06 3.33
N LYS A 49 9.63 10.71 2.97
CA LYS A 49 8.33 10.40 3.55
C LYS A 49 7.78 9.14 2.89
N LEU A 50 7.36 8.19 3.71
CA LEU A 50 6.83 6.91 3.24
C LEU A 50 5.32 6.84 3.50
N PHE A 51 4.60 6.24 2.56
CA PHE A 51 3.15 6.19 2.56
C PHE A 51 2.66 4.80 2.21
N ILE A 52 1.49 4.40 2.73
CA ILE A 52 0.81 3.19 2.29
C ILE A 52 -0.56 3.59 1.73
N VAL A 53 -0.83 3.21 0.48
CA VAL A 53 -2.15 3.33 -0.14
C VAL A 53 -2.62 1.97 -0.63
N SER A 54 -3.79 1.51 -0.15
CA SER A 54 -4.28 0.17 -0.41
C SER A 54 -5.78 0.13 -0.73
N ASN A 55 -6.22 -0.94 -1.40
CA ASN A 55 -7.64 -1.23 -1.60
C ASN A 55 -8.26 -2.04 -0.45
N CYS A 56 -7.60 -2.14 0.69
CA CYS A 56 -8.06 -2.91 1.84
C CYS A 56 -9.21 -2.23 2.60
N GLN A 57 -9.78 -2.97 3.55
CA GLN A 57 -10.74 -2.45 4.51
C GLN A 57 -10.09 -1.49 5.50
N LYS A 58 -10.94 -0.69 6.15
CA LYS A 58 -10.54 0.20 7.24
C LYS A 58 -9.86 -0.57 8.38
N GLY A 59 -8.78 -0.02 8.91
CA GLY A 59 -8.02 -0.59 10.04
C GLY A 59 -6.97 -1.61 9.66
N TYR A 60 -7.00 -2.16 8.44
CA TYR A 60 -6.08 -3.23 8.02
C TYR A 60 -4.61 -2.76 7.93
N ILE A 61 -4.38 -1.54 7.40
CA ILE A 61 -3.03 -0.97 7.31
C ILE A 61 -2.48 -0.71 8.72
N GLU A 62 -3.31 -0.15 9.60
CA GLU A 62 -2.95 0.16 10.97
C GLU A 62 -2.56 -1.12 11.75
N VAL A 63 -3.33 -2.20 11.57
CA VAL A 63 -2.99 -3.51 12.15
C VAL A 63 -1.66 -4.02 11.62
N LEU A 64 -1.43 -3.98 10.31
CA LEU A 64 -0.16 -4.37 9.70
C LEU A 64 1.01 -3.58 10.30
N MET A 65 0.88 -2.27 10.40
CA MET A 65 1.94 -1.41 10.91
C MET A 65 2.26 -1.74 12.37
N ARG A 66 1.24 -1.87 13.23
CA ARG A 66 1.43 -2.22 14.66
C ARG A 66 2.05 -3.60 14.83
N SER A 67 1.46 -4.62 14.20
CA SER A 67 1.89 -6.02 14.36
C SER A 67 3.28 -6.29 13.78
N CYS A 68 3.73 -5.50 12.81
CA CYS A 68 5.06 -5.59 12.21
C CYS A 68 6.05 -4.50 12.70
N ASN A 69 5.66 -3.64 13.63
CA ASN A 69 6.47 -2.52 14.17
C ASN A 69 6.97 -1.56 13.08
N LEU A 70 6.08 -1.15 12.17
CA LEU A 70 6.40 -0.27 11.04
C LEU A 70 5.89 1.16 11.22
N GLU A 71 5.13 1.46 12.29
CA GLU A 71 4.43 2.73 12.50
C GLU A 71 5.38 3.94 12.45
N GLU A 72 6.56 3.82 13.02
CA GLU A 72 7.54 4.91 13.08
C GLU A 72 8.15 5.29 11.71
N TYR A 73 8.04 4.41 10.71
CA TYR A 73 8.61 4.64 9.38
C TYR A 73 7.61 5.24 8.40
N ILE A 74 6.31 5.12 8.66
CA ILE A 74 5.25 5.53 7.74
C ILE A 74 4.68 6.89 8.15
N THR A 75 4.71 7.83 7.21
CA THR A 75 4.25 9.21 7.45
C THR A 75 2.73 9.31 7.43
N ASP A 76 2.08 8.62 6.49
CA ASP A 76 0.63 8.72 6.29
C ASP A 76 0.11 7.51 5.51
N ILE A 77 -1.19 7.24 5.66
CA ILE A 77 -1.84 6.07 5.04
C ILE A 77 -3.19 6.44 4.44
N GLU A 78 -3.63 5.71 3.42
CA GLU A 78 -5.00 5.78 2.95
C GLU A 78 -5.46 4.45 2.37
N CYS A 79 -6.76 4.17 2.47
CA CYS A 79 -7.32 2.97 1.89
C CYS A 79 -8.78 3.15 1.43
N TYR A 80 -9.22 2.22 0.57
CA TYR A 80 -10.61 2.17 0.12
C TYR A 80 -11.60 2.13 1.29
N GLY A 81 -11.30 1.37 2.33
CA GLY A 81 -12.18 1.22 3.50
C GLY A 81 -12.40 2.51 4.29
N ASN A 82 -11.51 3.50 4.18
CA ASN A 82 -11.67 4.81 4.79
C ASN A 82 -12.51 5.75 3.92
N THR A 83 -12.26 5.76 2.62
CA THR A 83 -12.73 6.82 1.71
C THR A 83 -13.83 6.36 0.77
N GLY A 84 -13.89 5.09 0.42
CA GLY A 84 -14.73 4.55 -0.66
C GLY A 84 -14.28 4.97 -2.06
N LEU A 85 -13.13 5.63 -2.18
CA LEU A 85 -12.58 6.14 -3.44
C LEU A 85 -11.66 5.11 -4.11
N SER A 86 -11.37 5.34 -5.40
CA SER A 86 -10.39 4.54 -6.14
C SER A 86 -8.98 4.63 -5.53
N LYS A 87 -8.11 3.68 -5.84
CA LYS A 87 -6.70 3.75 -5.43
C LYS A 87 -6.01 4.98 -6.01
N ALA A 88 -6.30 5.36 -7.24
CA ALA A 88 -5.76 6.56 -7.88
C ALA A 88 -6.15 7.84 -7.14
N ASP A 89 -7.43 7.97 -6.76
CA ASP A 89 -7.92 9.11 -5.98
C ASP A 89 -7.26 9.16 -4.60
N ASN A 90 -7.10 8.01 -3.94
CA ASN A 90 -6.43 7.91 -2.66
C ASN A 90 -4.94 8.27 -2.75
N ILE A 91 -4.23 7.85 -3.80
CA ILE A 91 -2.86 8.28 -4.08
C ILE A 91 -2.80 9.81 -4.25
N SER A 92 -3.66 10.36 -5.09
CA SER A 92 -3.74 11.81 -5.34
C SER A 92 -4.04 12.60 -4.06
N MET A 93 -4.94 12.08 -3.22
CA MET A 93 -5.28 12.69 -1.93
C MET A 93 -4.07 12.72 -0.99
N VAL A 94 -3.33 11.60 -0.87
CA VAL A 94 -2.11 11.53 -0.04
C VAL A 94 -1.05 12.50 -0.55
N ILE A 95 -0.84 12.60 -1.86
CA ILE A 95 0.09 13.55 -2.47
C ILE A 95 -0.29 14.99 -2.10
N GLN A 96 -1.56 15.36 -2.29
CA GLN A 96 -2.04 16.73 -2.02
C GLN A 96 -1.94 17.13 -0.55
N ARG A 97 -2.45 16.27 0.37
CA ARG A 97 -2.46 16.61 1.79
C ARG A 97 -1.08 16.63 2.46
N ASN A 98 -0.11 15.93 1.85
CA ASN A 98 1.27 15.92 2.32
C ASN A 98 2.20 16.87 1.54
N HIS A 99 1.67 17.62 0.56
CA HIS A 99 2.41 18.58 -0.27
C HIS A 99 3.65 17.97 -0.91
N LEU A 100 3.46 16.84 -1.62
CA LEU A 100 4.57 16.12 -2.25
C LEU A 100 4.85 16.68 -3.64
N ASP A 101 6.08 17.12 -3.89
CA ASP A 101 6.53 17.63 -5.18
C ASP A 101 6.89 16.49 -6.14
N GLN A 102 7.46 15.41 -5.62
CA GLN A 102 7.85 14.22 -6.36
C GLN A 102 7.48 12.97 -5.57
N SER A 103 6.98 11.97 -6.25
CA SER A 103 6.65 10.66 -5.67
C SER A 103 6.62 9.59 -6.74
N PHE A 104 6.70 8.34 -6.33
CA PHE A 104 6.42 7.18 -7.17
C PHE A 104 5.66 6.13 -6.37
N TYR A 105 4.94 5.25 -7.06
CA TYR A 105 4.19 4.18 -6.43
C TYR A 105 4.85 2.83 -6.67
N VAL A 106 4.95 2.00 -5.64
CA VAL A 106 5.47 0.64 -5.71
C VAL A 106 4.31 -0.32 -5.53
N GLY A 107 4.13 -1.22 -6.47
CA GLY A 107 3.07 -2.22 -6.42
C GLY A 107 3.41 -3.44 -7.27
N ASP A 108 2.56 -4.45 -7.23
CA ASP A 108 2.85 -5.74 -7.86
C ASP A 108 1.79 -6.16 -8.90
N THR A 109 0.72 -5.39 -9.08
CA THR A 109 -0.37 -5.73 -9.98
C THR A 109 -0.59 -4.70 -11.10
N ALA A 110 -1.28 -5.12 -12.16
CA ALA A 110 -1.70 -4.20 -13.23
C ALA A 110 -2.61 -3.07 -12.69
N MET A 111 -3.47 -3.37 -11.70
CA MET A 111 -4.31 -2.35 -11.05
C MET A 111 -3.48 -1.29 -10.31
N ASP A 112 -2.34 -1.66 -9.76
CA ASP A 112 -1.42 -0.71 -9.13
C ASP A 112 -0.77 0.22 -10.16
N ALA A 113 -0.36 -0.35 -11.31
CA ALA A 113 0.20 0.42 -12.41
C ALA A 113 -0.83 1.39 -13.01
N GLU A 114 -2.06 0.95 -13.23
CA GLU A 114 -3.17 1.79 -13.68
C GLU A 114 -3.45 2.93 -12.68
N ALA A 115 -3.50 2.61 -11.39
CA ALA A 115 -3.74 3.61 -10.35
C ALA A 115 -2.63 4.66 -10.28
N ALA A 116 -1.36 4.26 -10.43
CA ALA A 116 -0.24 5.19 -10.47
C ALA A 116 -0.28 6.08 -11.72
N ALA A 117 -0.61 5.51 -12.89
CA ALA A 117 -0.78 6.25 -14.14
C ALA A 117 -1.92 7.28 -14.06
N ASP A 118 -3.07 6.88 -13.51
CA ASP A 118 -4.23 7.77 -13.30
C ASP A 118 -3.94 8.89 -12.29
N ALA A 119 -3.10 8.61 -11.29
CA ALA A 119 -2.60 9.61 -10.35
C ALA A 119 -1.46 10.48 -10.90
N GLY A 120 -0.93 10.16 -12.08
CA GLY A 120 0.11 10.93 -12.77
C GLY A 120 1.50 10.78 -12.18
N ILE A 121 1.82 9.65 -11.55
CA ILE A 121 3.12 9.38 -10.94
C ILE A 121 3.79 8.13 -11.52
N PRO A 122 5.13 8.03 -11.49
CA PRO A 122 5.86 6.85 -11.92
C PRO A 122 5.45 5.60 -11.13
N PHE A 123 5.42 4.46 -11.81
CA PHE A 123 5.16 3.15 -11.21
C PHE A 123 6.41 2.28 -11.20
N VAL A 124 6.69 1.67 -10.05
CA VAL A 124 7.74 0.66 -9.86
C VAL A 124 7.10 -0.70 -9.62
N HIS A 125 7.40 -1.65 -10.47
CA HIS A 125 6.86 -3.01 -10.36
C HIS A 125 7.68 -3.86 -9.39
N ALA A 126 7.03 -4.33 -8.33
CA ALA A 126 7.56 -5.31 -7.38
C ALA A 126 7.36 -6.73 -7.93
N ALA A 127 8.30 -7.22 -8.75
CA ALA A 127 8.17 -8.48 -9.49
C ALA A 127 8.22 -9.74 -8.61
N TYR A 128 8.48 -9.61 -7.33
CA TYR A 128 8.38 -10.68 -6.33
C TYR A 128 6.95 -10.86 -5.78
N GLY A 129 6.01 -9.99 -6.15
CA GLY A 129 4.59 -10.08 -5.77
C GLY A 129 3.79 -11.03 -6.67
N PHE A 130 2.50 -10.79 -6.78
CA PHE A 130 1.56 -11.73 -7.39
C PHE A 130 1.30 -11.51 -8.88
N GLY A 131 1.57 -10.31 -9.40
CA GLY A 131 1.21 -9.92 -10.77
C GLY A 131 2.38 -9.83 -11.73
N GLN A 132 2.05 -9.73 -13.01
CA GLN A 132 2.99 -9.34 -14.07
C GLN A 132 2.52 -8.03 -14.66
N VAL A 133 3.42 -7.05 -14.74
CA VAL A 133 3.13 -5.72 -15.25
C VAL A 133 4.12 -5.36 -16.35
N ASN A 134 3.59 -4.82 -17.46
CA ASN A 134 4.40 -4.29 -18.55
C ASN A 134 4.39 -2.75 -18.48
N GLY A 135 5.49 -2.12 -18.90
CA GLY A 135 5.57 -0.66 -19.02
C GLY A 135 5.78 0.09 -17.70
N ALA A 136 6.25 -0.58 -16.64
CA ALA A 136 6.68 0.09 -15.43
C ALA A 136 7.94 0.94 -15.67
N GLU A 137 8.09 2.07 -14.95
CA GLU A 137 9.28 2.93 -14.97
C GLU A 137 10.54 2.15 -14.52
N ALA A 138 10.38 1.28 -13.54
CA ALA A 138 11.40 0.37 -13.07
C ALA A 138 10.80 -0.94 -12.54
N VAL A 139 11.63 -1.96 -12.43
CA VAL A 139 11.25 -3.27 -11.87
C VAL A 139 12.25 -3.62 -10.77
N ILE A 140 11.73 -4.01 -9.61
CA ILE A 140 12.52 -4.56 -8.50
C ILE A 140 12.18 -6.03 -8.28
N ARG A 141 13.20 -6.85 -8.00
CA ARG A 141 13.08 -8.28 -7.68
C ARG A 141 13.24 -8.58 -6.21
N GLU A 142 13.77 -7.62 -5.47
CA GLU A 142 13.93 -7.64 -4.02
C GLU A 142 13.58 -6.26 -3.46
N PHE A 143 13.00 -6.22 -2.26
CA PHE A 143 12.62 -4.95 -1.62
C PHE A 143 13.82 -4.03 -1.38
N GLY A 144 15.00 -4.61 -1.12
CA GLY A 144 16.25 -3.87 -0.90
C GLY A 144 16.70 -3.00 -2.07
N GLU A 145 16.31 -3.32 -3.31
CA GLU A 145 16.64 -2.53 -4.50
C GLU A 145 16.03 -1.10 -4.44
N LEU A 146 15.00 -0.89 -3.63
CA LEU A 146 14.40 0.43 -3.42
C LEU A 146 15.41 1.45 -2.87
N LEU A 147 16.39 1.05 -2.08
CA LEU A 147 17.39 1.97 -1.53
C LEU A 147 18.18 2.72 -2.62
N GLN A 148 18.53 2.02 -3.68
CA GLN A 148 19.24 2.63 -4.81
C GLN A 148 18.28 3.31 -5.78
N LEU A 149 17.14 2.69 -6.04
CA LEU A 149 16.16 3.17 -7.00
C LEU A 149 15.54 4.50 -6.57
N SER A 150 15.25 4.67 -5.28
CA SER A 150 14.69 5.91 -4.73
C SER A 150 15.57 7.12 -5.00
N ARG A 151 16.89 6.98 -4.84
CA ARG A 151 17.86 8.05 -5.15
C ARG A 151 17.78 8.47 -6.62
N LYS A 152 17.73 7.48 -7.52
CA LYS A 152 17.65 7.71 -8.96
C LYS A 152 16.34 8.38 -9.37
N LEU A 153 15.20 7.93 -8.85
CA LEU A 153 13.88 8.44 -9.24
C LEU A 153 13.56 9.80 -8.63
N LEU A 154 14.10 10.10 -7.44
CA LEU A 154 13.87 11.37 -6.74
C LEU A 154 15.02 12.39 -6.92
N GLY A 155 15.95 12.12 -7.87
CA GLY A 155 16.93 13.10 -8.33
C GLY A 155 18.07 13.40 -7.34
N GLU A 156 18.45 12.44 -6.50
CA GLU A 156 19.62 12.54 -5.66
C GLU A 156 20.81 11.85 -6.33
N ASP A 157 21.71 12.62 -6.93
CA ASP A 157 23.03 12.18 -7.41
C ASP A 157 24.02 11.93 -6.24
#